data_c8490e56f6ef9327a4266001f07f7493
#
_entry.id   c8490e56f6ef9327a4266001f07f7493
#
_cell.length_a   1.000
_cell.length_b   1.000
_cell.length_c   1.000
_cell.angle_alpha   90.00
_cell.angle_beta   90.00
_cell.angle_gamma   90.00
#
_symmetry.space_group_name_H-M   'P 1'
#
loop_
_entity.id
_entity.type
_entity.pdbx_description
1 polymer ?
#
loop_
_entity_poly.entity_id
_entity_poly.type
_entity_poly.pdbx_seq_one_letter_code
_entity_poly.pdbx_strand_id
1 'polypeptide(L)'
;VNGSTTLTATSTGTAKFYLPNTGTWSITATLNGETATSSIACSSYTDYTLELSYVKVFGVCWNYGAQSTALSRLTKTSDPNGLVNVNITTEPSPALGTGAGSSPFDSYLPWSGMEEYNIINNAVSYKKGASGFSRSSYDTAVYIPEYYFRIVDDATNKKRYFYIADKAKSGFTKHPGSGKYVGRYNTISGYYSKTGSKPLANITRATARTNSKNKGSKWGQYDFASWCAVWLLYLVEFADWNSQSVIGIGICGSSSMANTGGTDSMNYHTGTAASSRTTAGAVQYRNIENPWGNIWEWIDGVNFSDGTVYVCTTPANYADDTTTGYTNAGTKMQSDGWIKAIGISSAAPWAFFPIEVGGSETTYIPDYAYYDSG
;
A
#
# COMPACT_ATOMS: atom_id res chain seq x y z
N VAL A 1 35.63 4.95 -8.48
CA VAL A 1 36.92 4.24 -8.46
C VAL A 1 36.97 3.33 -9.68
N ASN A 2 38.02 3.42 -10.46
CA ASN A 2 38.30 2.47 -11.54
C ASN A 2 39.72 1.92 -11.28
N GLY A 3 39.80 0.64 -10.95
CA GLY A 3 41.09 0.06 -10.47
C GLY A 3 41.54 0.70 -9.16
N SER A 4 42.71 1.25 -9.14
CA SER A 4 43.33 1.92 -7.98
C SER A 4 43.10 3.44 -7.95
N THR A 5 42.43 4.02 -8.94
CA THR A 5 42.24 5.46 -9.05
C THR A 5 40.94 5.91 -8.35
N THR A 6 41.05 6.87 -7.45
CA THR A 6 39.91 7.51 -6.78
C THR A 6 39.93 9.02 -7.05
N LEU A 7 38.82 9.55 -7.50
CA LEU A 7 38.58 10.97 -7.72
C LEU A 7 37.51 11.47 -6.74
N THR A 8 37.75 12.62 -6.12
CA THR A 8 36.85 13.19 -5.13
C THR A 8 36.45 14.60 -5.52
N ALA A 9 35.18 14.95 -5.38
CA ALA A 9 34.72 16.32 -5.53
C ALA A 9 33.61 16.60 -4.48
N THR A 10 33.49 17.84 -4.07
CA THR A 10 32.41 18.32 -3.20
C THR A 10 31.53 19.27 -4.02
N SER A 11 30.20 19.01 -3.98
CA SER A 11 29.24 19.82 -4.72
C SER A 11 27.88 19.82 -4.01
N THR A 12 27.11 20.87 -4.18
CA THR A 12 25.72 20.98 -3.72
C THR A 12 24.69 20.45 -4.73
N GLY A 13 25.12 20.00 -5.88
CA GLY A 13 24.26 19.48 -6.94
C GLY A 13 24.98 18.60 -7.92
N THR A 14 25.73 19.17 -8.85
CA THR A 14 26.46 18.46 -9.89
C THR A 14 27.95 18.48 -9.63
N ALA A 15 28.60 17.32 -9.66
CA ALA A 15 30.08 17.21 -9.66
C ALA A 15 30.53 16.71 -11.04
N LYS A 16 31.64 17.28 -11.55
CA LYS A 16 32.29 16.83 -12.79
C LYS A 16 33.59 16.16 -12.46
N PHE A 17 33.82 15.01 -13.07
CA PHE A 17 35.10 14.28 -12.98
C PHE A 17 35.68 14.12 -14.37
N TYR A 18 36.99 14.37 -14.48
CA TYR A 18 37.77 14.06 -15.67
C TYR A 18 38.39 12.68 -15.46
N LEU A 19 37.90 11.69 -16.14
CA LEU A 19 38.30 10.31 -15.98
C LEU A 19 39.62 10.06 -16.78
N PRO A 20 40.66 9.46 -16.16
CA PRO A 20 41.95 9.30 -16.82
C PRO A 20 41.93 8.21 -17.90
N ASN A 21 40.93 7.34 -17.91
CA ASN A 21 40.81 6.25 -18.89
C ASN A 21 39.31 5.84 -19.09
N THR A 22 39.07 5.10 -20.15
CA THR A 22 37.82 4.39 -20.37
C THR A 22 37.70 3.21 -19.40
N GLY A 23 36.47 2.73 -19.19
CA GLY A 23 36.16 1.61 -18.32
C GLY A 23 34.91 1.84 -17.47
N THR A 24 34.66 0.94 -16.53
CA THR A 24 33.53 1.08 -15.59
C THR A 24 33.97 1.84 -14.36
N TRP A 25 33.30 2.93 -14.08
CA TRP A 25 33.52 3.77 -12.92
C TRP A 25 32.38 3.63 -11.92
N SER A 26 32.71 3.39 -10.65
CA SER A 26 31.75 3.41 -9.56
C SER A 26 31.75 4.81 -8.91
N ILE A 27 30.59 5.42 -8.83
CA ILE A 27 30.41 6.74 -8.24
C ILE A 27 29.59 6.60 -6.97
N THR A 28 30.12 7.13 -5.87
CA THR A 28 29.45 7.18 -4.58
C THR A 28 29.28 8.62 -4.16
N ALA A 29 28.07 9.01 -3.80
CA ALA A 29 27.82 10.33 -3.23
C ALA A 29 27.15 10.19 -1.86
N THR A 30 27.50 11.07 -0.94
CA THR A 30 26.91 11.15 0.39
C THR A 30 26.26 12.51 0.57
N LEU A 31 24.99 12.51 0.99
CA LEU A 31 24.23 13.71 1.29
C LEU A 31 23.50 13.51 2.63
N ASN A 32 23.76 14.37 3.60
CA ASN A 32 23.13 14.31 4.94
C ASN A 32 23.23 12.93 5.62
N GLY A 33 24.37 12.25 5.45
CA GLY A 33 24.60 10.92 6.00
C GLY A 33 24.03 9.74 5.18
N GLU A 34 23.24 10.02 4.16
CA GLU A 34 22.76 9.01 3.22
C GLU A 34 23.75 8.85 2.06
N THR A 35 24.01 7.61 1.67
CA THR A 35 24.97 7.28 0.61
C THR A 35 24.23 6.63 -0.56
N ALA A 36 24.45 7.15 -1.76
CA ALA A 36 24.01 6.53 -3.00
C ALA A 36 25.25 6.14 -3.82
N THR A 37 25.22 4.92 -4.39
CA THR A 37 26.29 4.41 -5.23
C THR A 37 25.68 3.89 -6.54
N SER A 38 26.30 4.21 -7.64
CA SER A 38 25.97 3.67 -8.95
C SER A 38 27.23 3.55 -9.80
N SER A 39 27.14 2.86 -10.92
CA SER A 39 28.28 2.69 -11.83
C SER A 39 27.89 3.08 -13.26
N ILE A 40 28.87 3.55 -13.99
CA ILE A 40 28.73 3.92 -15.38
C ILE A 40 29.89 3.34 -16.21
N ALA A 41 29.57 2.75 -17.36
CA ALA A 41 30.55 2.29 -18.31
C ALA A 41 30.89 3.40 -19.31
N CYS A 42 32.11 3.87 -19.27
CA CYS A 42 32.63 4.90 -20.17
C CYS A 42 33.46 4.22 -21.26
N SER A 43 32.92 4.15 -22.48
CA SER A 43 33.56 3.48 -23.63
C SER A 43 34.35 4.44 -24.52
N SER A 44 34.18 5.75 -24.34
CA SER A 44 34.85 6.79 -25.11
C SER A 44 35.08 8.05 -24.26
N TYR A 45 35.87 8.98 -24.77
CA TYR A 45 36.11 10.28 -24.09
C TYR A 45 35.03 11.29 -24.48
N THR A 46 33.78 11.01 -24.03
CA THR A 46 32.62 11.91 -24.20
C THR A 46 32.01 12.20 -22.84
N ASP A 47 31.08 13.16 -22.79
CA ASP A 47 30.36 13.45 -21.56
C ASP A 47 29.38 12.32 -21.22
N TYR A 48 29.43 11.87 -19.98
CA TYR A 48 28.48 10.92 -19.41
C TYR A 48 27.78 11.56 -18.22
N THR A 49 26.48 11.30 -18.09
CA THR A 49 25.68 11.73 -16.96
C THR A 49 25.23 10.50 -16.16
N LEU A 50 25.44 10.54 -14.85
CA LEU A 50 24.95 9.54 -13.92
C LEU A 50 24.12 10.22 -12.84
N GLU A 51 22.84 9.85 -12.75
CA GLU A 51 21.97 10.30 -11.69
C GLU A 51 22.08 9.37 -10.49
N LEU A 52 22.30 9.94 -9.31
CA LEU A 52 22.29 9.22 -8.04
C LEU A 52 21.00 9.51 -7.30
N SER A 53 20.26 8.46 -7.01
CA SER A 53 18.96 8.55 -6.34
C SER A 53 19.06 7.99 -4.92
N TYR A 54 18.88 8.86 -3.94
CA TYR A 54 18.84 8.48 -2.54
C TYR A 54 17.52 7.81 -2.18
N VAL A 55 17.56 6.89 -1.20
CA VAL A 55 16.37 6.29 -0.61
C VAL A 55 15.52 7.41 0.02
N LYS A 56 14.25 7.45 -0.33
CA LYS A 56 13.29 8.40 0.26
C LYS A 56 12.52 7.70 1.36
N VAL A 57 12.44 8.33 2.53
CA VAL A 57 11.74 7.80 3.69
C VAL A 57 10.68 8.79 4.15
N PHE A 58 9.47 8.29 4.28
CA PHE A 58 8.28 8.99 4.76
C PHE A 58 7.81 8.34 6.05
N GLY A 59 7.14 9.11 6.90
CA GLY A 59 6.62 8.55 8.15
C GLY A 59 5.48 9.33 8.76
N VAL A 60 4.71 8.61 9.60
CA VAL A 60 3.67 9.16 10.45
C VAL A 60 3.77 8.57 11.85
N CYS A 61 3.30 9.32 12.84
CA CYS A 61 3.24 8.90 14.24
C CYS A 61 1.78 8.82 14.69
N TRP A 62 1.36 7.67 15.16
CA TRP A 62 0.10 7.49 15.88
C TRP A 62 0.32 7.61 17.38
N ASN A 63 -0.34 8.56 18.01
CA ASN A 63 -0.44 8.64 19.45
C ASN A 63 -1.68 7.85 19.91
N TYR A 64 -1.51 6.56 20.22
CA TYR A 64 -2.61 5.71 20.66
C TYR A 64 -3.01 5.93 22.13
N GLY A 65 -2.34 6.87 22.82
CA GLY A 65 -2.79 7.40 24.11
C GLY A 65 -3.82 8.52 23.95
N ALA A 66 -3.96 9.11 22.77
CA ALA A 66 -4.95 10.13 22.46
C ALA A 66 -6.20 9.51 21.82
N GLN A 67 -7.38 10.08 22.14
CA GLN A 67 -8.64 9.68 21.52
C GLN A 67 -8.84 10.44 20.19
N SER A 68 -7.97 10.16 19.21
CA SER A 68 -7.98 10.82 17.91
C SER A 68 -7.71 9.81 16.81
N THR A 69 -8.36 9.97 15.65
CA THR A 69 -8.08 9.20 14.44
C THR A 69 -6.88 9.74 13.68
N ALA A 70 -6.51 11.00 13.91
CA ALA A 70 -5.42 11.67 13.23
C ALA A 70 -4.05 11.19 13.71
N LEU A 71 -3.14 11.02 12.78
CA LEU A 71 -1.72 10.80 13.01
C LEU A 71 -0.94 12.09 12.75
N SER A 72 0.22 12.20 13.38
CA SER A 72 1.14 13.30 13.11
C SER A 72 2.09 12.93 11.97
N ARG A 73 2.12 13.73 10.92
CA ARG A 73 3.11 13.57 9.85
C ARG A 73 4.50 13.89 10.37
N LEU A 74 5.46 13.04 10.05
CA LEU A 74 6.85 13.23 10.46
C LEU A 74 7.63 14.01 9.40
N THR A 75 8.53 14.83 9.88
CA THR A 75 9.53 15.57 9.09
C THR A 75 10.94 15.21 9.56
N LYS A 76 11.95 15.65 8.85
CA LYS A 76 13.36 15.46 9.27
C LYS A 76 13.65 15.96 10.69
N THR A 77 12.94 16.99 11.12
CA THR A 77 13.16 17.63 12.43
C THR A 77 12.23 17.12 13.53
N SER A 78 11.05 16.57 13.17
CA SER A 78 10.07 16.05 14.12
C SER A 78 10.15 14.55 14.34
N ASP A 79 10.88 13.82 13.49
CA ASP A 79 11.06 12.38 13.63
C ASP A 79 12.09 12.04 14.72
N PRO A 80 11.66 11.47 15.86
CA PRO A 80 12.59 11.15 16.96
C PRO A 80 13.53 9.99 16.63
N ASN A 81 13.20 9.19 15.60
CA ASN A 81 14.02 8.06 15.16
C ASN A 81 15.03 8.45 14.06
N GLY A 82 14.97 9.69 13.54
CA GLY A 82 15.90 10.20 12.52
C GLY A 82 15.85 9.46 11.18
N LEU A 83 14.73 8.84 10.84
CA LEU A 83 14.58 8.01 9.65
C LEU A 83 14.03 8.78 8.45
N VAL A 84 13.10 9.74 8.70
CA VAL A 84 12.45 10.54 7.66
C VAL A 84 13.46 11.48 7.01
N ASN A 85 13.51 11.48 5.69
CA ASN A 85 14.39 12.37 4.92
C ASN A 85 13.65 13.17 3.82
N VAL A 86 12.33 12.98 3.71
CA VAL A 86 11.46 13.78 2.85
C VAL A 86 10.45 14.54 3.70
N ASN A 87 10.42 15.85 3.58
CA ASN A 87 9.43 16.67 4.25
C ASN A 87 8.19 16.83 3.35
N ILE A 88 7.06 16.32 3.80
CA ILE A 88 5.75 16.56 3.19
C ILE A 88 5.10 17.70 4.00
N THR A 89 4.83 18.81 3.36
CA THR A 89 4.30 20.04 3.99
C THR A 89 2.88 20.38 3.55
N THR A 90 2.35 19.65 2.58
CA THR A 90 0.99 19.82 2.07
C THR A 90 0.24 18.50 2.26
N GLU A 91 -1.00 18.58 2.75
CA GLU A 91 -1.82 17.38 2.92
C GLU A 91 -2.51 16.98 1.61
N PRO A 92 -2.73 15.67 1.39
CA PRO A 92 -3.50 15.20 0.24
C PRO A 92 -4.94 15.70 0.26
N SER A 93 -5.50 15.98 -0.91
CA SER A 93 -6.89 16.37 -1.12
C SER A 93 -7.58 15.39 -2.08
N PRO A 94 -8.34 14.41 -1.58
CA PRO A 94 -9.08 13.47 -2.43
C PRO A 94 -10.17 14.17 -3.24
N ALA A 95 -10.41 13.71 -4.46
CA ALA A 95 -11.43 14.26 -5.35
C ALA A 95 -12.87 13.95 -4.90
N LEU A 96 -13.80 14.83 -5.29
CA LEU A 96 -15.24 14.59 -5.23
C LEU A 96 -15.79 14.51 -6.66
N GLY A 97 -16.48 13.42 -7.00
CA GLY A 97 -16.98 13.18 -8.35
C GLY A 97 -15.87 13.26 -9.40
N THR A 98 -16.10 14.06 -10.43
CA THR A 98 -15.11 14.32 -11.50
C THR A 98 -14.19 15.50 -11.20
N GLY A 99 -14.26 16.06 -9.99
CA GLY A 99 -13.43 17.18 -9.57
C GLY A 99 -11.94 16.86 -9.49
N ALA A 100 -11.14 17.88 -9.28
CA ALA A 100 -9.72 17.73 -9.09
C ALA A 100 -9.41 17.16 -7.69
N GLY A 101 -8.34 16.38 -7.62
CA GLY A 101 -7.68 16.00 -6.39
C GLY A 101 -6.19 16.30 -6.50
N SER A 102 -5.46 16.20 -5.39
CA SER A 102 -4.02 16.38 -5.36
C SER A 102 -3.39 15.61 -4.19
N SER A 103 -2.18 15.13 -4.38
CA SER A 103 -1.37 14.57 -3.30
C SER A 103 0.11 14.87 -3.54
N PRO A 104 0.86 15.35 -2.55
CA PRO A 104 2.31 15.47 -2.70
C PRO A 104 2.99 14.12 -2.96
N PHE A 105 2.34 13.02 -2.60
CA PHE A 105 2.84 11.68 -2.86
C PHE A 105 2.72 11.23 -4.32
N ASP A 106 2.03 11.98 -5.18
CA ASP A 106 1.95 11.70 -6.62
C ASP A 106 3.31 11.81 -7.34
N SER A 107 4.28 12.43 -6.68
CA SER A 107 5.66 12.56 -7.17
C SER A 107 6.62 11.51 -6.60
N TYR A 108 6.15 10.61 -5.74
CA TYR A 108 7.02 9.69 -5.03
C TYR A 108 6.56 8.23 -5.14
N LEU A 109 7.52 7.33 -5.40
CA LEU A 109 7.30 5.90 -5.18
C LEU A 109 7.15 5.62 -3.67
N PRO A 110 6.32 4.64 -3.31
CA PRO A 110 5.56 3.73 -4.19
C PRO A 110 4.25 4.31 -4.74
N TRP A 111 3.72 5.39 -4.21
CA TRP A 111 2.39 5.93 -4.54
C TRP A 111 2.24 6.30 -6.02
N SER A 112 3.23 6.99 -6.60
CA SER A 112 3.21 7.39 -8.01
C SER A 112 3.19 6.21 -9.00
N GLY A 113 3.57 5.04 -8.54
CA GLY A 113 3.58 3.83 -9.36
C GLY A 113 2.33 2.96 -9.23
N MET A 114 1.36 3.35 -8.40
CA MET A 114 0.07 2.65 -8.28
C MET A 114 -0.83 2.97 -9.48
N GLU A 115 -0.57 2.31 -10.58
CA GLU A 115 -1.21 2.57 -11.86
C GLU A 115 -2.02 1.37 -12.35
N GLU A 116 -2.99 1.64 -13.24
CA GLU A 116 -3.88 0.62 -13.80
C GLU A 116 -3.28 -0.06 -15.02
N TYR A 117 -3.44 -1.38 -15.08
CA TYR A 117 -3.02 -2.23 -16.19
C TYR A 117 -4.11 -3.23 -16.56
N ASN A 118 -4.23 -3.52 -17.85
CA ASN A 118 -4.97 -4.69 -18.29
C ASN A 118 -4.11 -5.95 -18.17
N ILE A 119 -4.74 -7.05 -17.75
CA ILE A 119 -4.15 -8.38 -17.73
C ILE A 119 -4.81 -9.19 -18.84
N ILE A 120 -4.03 -9.61 -19.83
CA ILE A 120 -4.49 -10.36 -21.00
C ILE A 120 -3.64 -11.63 -21.12
N ASN A 121 -4.29 -12.78 -21.21
CA ASN A 121 -3.62 -14.09 -21.31
C ASN A 121 -2.56 -14.30 -20.21
N ASN A 122 -2.90 -13.93 -18.96
CA ASN A 122 -2.02 -14.04 -17.80
C ASN A 122 -0.75 -13.16 -17.84
N ALA A 123 -0.73 -12.16 -18.69
CA ALA A 123 0.35 -11.20 -18.81
C ALA A 123 -0.13 -9.75 -18.64
N VAL A 124 0.69 -8.93 -18.01
CA VAL A 124 0.49 -7.47 -17.98
C VAL A 124 0.59 -6.94 -19.40
N SER A 125 -0.39 -6.15 -19.80
CA SER A 125 -0.49 -5.67 -21.19
C SER A 125 -0.64 -4.14 -21.20
N TYR A 126 -1.83 -3.61 -21.49
CA TYR A 126 -2.02 -2.17 -21.66
C TYR A 126 -2.02 -1.45 -20.33
N LYS A 127 -1.24 -0.40 -20.19
CA LYS A 127 -1.33 0.59 -19.11
C LYS A 127 -2.46 1.56 -19.42
N LYS A 128 -3.14 2.09 -18.42
CA LYS A 128 -4.15 3.16 -18.57
C LYS A 128 -3.60 4.33 -19.39
N GLY A 129 -4.38 4.77 -20.35
CA GLY A 129 -3.99 5.79 -21.33
C GLY A 129 -3.35 5.25 -22.62
N ALA A 130 -2.96 3.98 -22.66
CA ALA A 130 -2.51 3.35 -23.90
C ALA A 130 -3.68 3.03 -24.83
N SER A 131 -3.45 3.09 -26.14
CA SER A 131 -4.39 2.62 -27.15
C SER A 131 -4.63 1.10 -26.92
N GLY A 132 -5.89 0.70 -26.77
CA GLY A 132 -6.27 -0.69 -26.47
C GLY A 132 -6.54 -0.96 -24.98
N PHE A 133 -6.26 -0.05 -24.07
CA PHE A 133 -6.70 -0.19 -22.66
C PHE A 133 -8.23 -0.20 -22.58
N SER A 134 -8.79 -1.19 -21.88
CA SER A 134 -10.23 -1.31 -21.69
C SER A 134 -10.57 -1.97 -20.37
N ARG A 135 -11.33 -1.27 -19.54
CA ARG A 135 -11.83 -1.78 -18.26
C ARG A 135 -12.97 -2.78 -18.40
N SER A 136 -13.67 -2.77 -19.53
CA SER A 136 -14.79 -3.68 -19.82
C SER A 136 -14.35 -4.95 -20.55
N SER A 137 -13.35 -4.85 -21.40
CA SER A 137 -12.90 -5.99 -22.22
C SER A 137 -11.94 -6.92 -21.47
N TYR A 138 -11.09 -6.38 -20.61
CA TYR A 138 -10.01 -7.12 -19.97
C TYR A 138 -10.04 -7.00 -18.44
N ASP A 139 -9.44 -7.97 -17.74
CA ASP A 139 -9.16 -7.80 -16.33
C ASP A 139 -8.33 -6.55 -16.12
N THR A 140 -8.74 -5.72 -15.17
CA THR A 140 -8.01 -4.51 -14.81
C THR A 140 -7.46 -4.65 -13.40
N ALA A 141 -6.16 -4.45 -13.27
CA ALA A 141 -5.46 -4.55 -12.01
C ALA A 141 -4.66 -3.27 -11.74
N VAL A 142 -4.42 -2.98 -10.47
CA VAL A 142 -3.56 -1.91 -10.00
C VAL A 142 -2.25 -2.52 -9.52
N TYR A 143 -1.14 -1.99 -9.97
CA TYR A 143 0.18 -2.40 -9.48
C TYR A 143 0.45 -1.73 -8.14
N ILE A 144 0.85 -2.50 -7.13
CA ILE A 144 1.40 -2.01 -5.88
C ILE A 144 2.92 -2.08 -6.01
N PRO A 145 3.64 -0.97 -6.21
CA PRO A 145 5.09 -0.99 -6.33
C PRO A 145 5.78 -1.61 -5.13
N GLU A 146 6.95 -2.17 -5.35
CA GLU A 146 7.79 -2.65 -4.27
C GLU A 146 8.17 -1.49 -3.35
N TYR A 147 8.04 -1.70 -2.03
CA TYR A 147 8.49 -0.76 -1.03
C TYR A 147 8.95 -1.47 0.24
N TYR A 148 9.66 -0.74 1.07
CA TYR A 148 10.19 -1.21 2.33
C TYR A 148 9.55 -0.44 3.47
N PHE A 149 9.37 -1.09 4.60
CA PHE A 149 8.71 -0.48 5.75
C PHE A 149 9.49 -0.76 7.04
N ARG A 150 9.24 0.09 8.02
CA ARG A 150 9.67 -0.11 9.40
C ARG A 150 8.60 0.41 10.33
N ILE A 151 8.34 -0.31 11.42
CA ILE A 151 7.45 0.12 12.49
C ILE A 151 8.26 0.20 13.76
N VAL A 152 8.09 1.29 14.50
CA VAL A 152 8.72 1.50 15.80
C VAL A 152 7.63 1.75 16.82
N ASP A 153 7.57 0.93 17.86
CA ASP A 153 6.63 1.09 18.96
C ASP A 153 7.32 1.69 20.16
N ASP A 154 6.80 2.83 20.64
CA ASP A 154 7.23 3.50 21.87
C ASP A 154 6.09 3.34 22.90
N ALA A 155 6.08 2.19 23.54
CA ALA A 155 5.05 1.83 24.52
C ALA A 155 5.04 2.78 25.73
N THR A 156 6.18 3.35 26.09
CA THR A 156 6.30 4.31 27.21
C THR A 156 5.51 5.58 26.95
N ASN A 157 5.63 6.12 25.74
CA ASN A 157 4.95 7.35 25.33
C ASN A 157 3.62 7.08 24.60
N LYS A 158 3.19 5.81 24.51
CA LYS A 158 1.99 5.37 23.76
C LYS A 158 1.99 5.87 22.32
N LYS A 159 3.12 5.75 21.65
CA LYS A 159 3.30 6.19 20.27
C LYS A 159 3.77 5.04 19.38
N ARG A 160 3.26 5.00 18.16
CA ARG A 160 3.69 4.06 17.12
C ARG A 160 4.04 4.83 15.86
N TYR A 161 5.19 4.55 15.33
CA TYR A 161 5.74 5.21 14.16
C TYR A 161 5.72 4.25 12.98
N PHE A 162 5.15 4.68 11.87
CA PHE A 162 5.05 3.93 10.64
C PHE A 162 5.92 4.60 9.57
N TYR A 163 6.83 3.87 8.98
CA TYR A 163 7.76 4.38 7.98
C TYR A 163 7.68 3.58 6.70
N ILE A 164 7.75 4.28 5.56
CA ILE A 164 7.87 3.70 4.22
C ILE A 164 9.14 4.25 3.56
N ALA A 165 9.92 3.35 2.96
CA ALA A 165 11.05 3.67 2.12
C ALA A 165 10.80 3.18 0.69
N ASP A 166 11.13 4.00 -0.31
CA ASP A 166 10.93 3.69 -1.73
C ASP A 166 11.90 2.63 -2.27
N LYS A 167 12.95 2.32 -1.53
CA LYS A 167 13.99 1.35 -1.87
C LYS A 167 14.51 0.64 -0.62
N ALA A 168 15.29 -0.41 -0.81
CA ALA A 168 15.97 -1.12 0.27
C ALA A 168 16.82 -0.16 1.12
N LYS A 169 16.65 -0.23 2.44
CA LYS A 169 17.37 0.56 3.44
C LYS A 169 17.66 -0.31 4.66
N SER A 170 18.82 -0.14 5.26
CA SER A 170 19.18 -0.83 6.50
C SER A 170 18.13 -0.59 7.59
N GLY A 171 17.69 -1.66 8.27
CA GLY A 171 16.65 -1.61 9.29
C GLY A 171 15.22 -1.52 8.77
N PHE A 172 15.02 -1.58 7.45
CA PHE A 172 13.71 -1.70 6.79
C PHE A 172 13.56 -3.08 6.18
N THR A 173 12.34 -3.58 6.15
CA THR A 173 11.97 -4.87 5.55
C THR A 173 11.09 -4.63 4.32
N LYS A 174 11.30 -5.39 3.25
CA LYS A 174 10.40 -5.38 2.10
C LYS A 174 8.99 -5.80 2.53
N HIS A 175 7.97 -5.02 2.15
CA HIS A 175 6.59 -5.38 2.46
C HIS A 175 6.14 -6.56 1.60
N PRO A 176 5.66 -7.70 2.18
CA PRO A 176 5.38 -8.91 1.42
C PRO A 176 4.17 -8.78 0.48
N GLY A 177 3.30 -7.79 0.71
CA GLY A 177 2.17 -7.46 -0.16
C GLY A 177 2.50 -6.47 -1.28
N SER A 178 3.73 -5.97 -1.35
CA SER A 178 4.21 -5.06 -2.41
C SER A 178 4.86 -5.82 -3.57
N GLY A 179 5.06 -5.14 -4.70
CA GLY A 179 5.57 -5.76 -5.93
C GLY A 179 4.54 -6.67 -6.61
N LYS A 180 3.24 -6.42 -6.40
CA LYS A 180 2.12 -7.26 -6.86
C LYS A 180 1.06 -6.45 -7.60
N TYR A 181 0.23 -7.13 -8.34
CA TYR A 181 -0.99 -6.59 -8.95
C TYR A 181 -2.20 -7.04 -8.13
N VAL A 182 -3.12 -6.11 -7.82
CA VAL A 182 -4.41 -6.39 -7.20
C VAL A 182 -5.53 -5.99 -8.14
N GLY A 183 -6.68 -6.68 -8.08
CA GLY A 183 -7.84 -6.29 -8.87
C GLY A 183 -8.23 -4.84 -8.60
N ARG A 184 -8.51 -4.07 -9.66
CA ARG A 184 -9.08 -2.72 -9.50
C ARG A 184 -10.48 -2.78 -8.90
N TYR A 185 -11.26 -3.78 -9.27
CA TYR A 185 -12.66 -3.94 -8.92
C TYR A 185 -12.91 -5.17 -8.06
N ASN A 186 -13.96 -5.12 -7.24
CA ASN A 186 -14.54 -6.33 -6.69
C ASN A 186 -14.80 -7.33 -7.82
N THR A 187 -14.53 -8.60 -7.59
CA THR A 187 -14.65 -9.66 -8.60
C THR A 187 -16.10 -9.83 -9.04
N ILE A 188 -16.34 -9.84 -10.35
CA ILE A 188 -17.65 -10.11 -10.96
C ILE A 188 -17.78 -11.57 -11.43
N SER A 189 -18.95 -11.96 -11.97
CA SER A 189 -19.17 -13.29 -12.54
C SER A 189 -18.09 -13.66 -13.55
N GLY A 190 -17.64 -14.91 -13.54
CA GLY A 190 -16.49 -15.39 -14.30
C GLY A 190 -15.15 -15.04 -13.66
N TYR A 191 -15.15 -14.52 -12.43
CA TYR A 191 -13.95 -14.16 -11.65
C TYR A 191 -13.07 -13.09 -12.31
N TYR A 192 -13.72 -12.13 -12.98
CA TYR A 192 -13.06 -11.01 -13.63
C TYR A 192 -13.03 -9.77 -12.74
N SER A 193 -11.95 -9.00 -12.83
CA SER A 193 -11.85 -7.63 -12.31
C SER A 193 -12.17 -6.66 -13.45
N LYS A 194 -13.47 -6.46 -13.74
CA LYS A 194 -13.99 -5.63 -14.85
C LYS A 194 -15.08 -4.69 -14.36
N THR A 195 -15.31 -3.63 -15.13
CA THR A 195 -16.38 -2.66 -14.90
C THR A 195 -17.76 -3.17 -15.35
N GLY A 196 -18.82 -2.59 -14.80
CA GLY A 196 -20.17 -2.62 -15.34
C GLY A 196 -21.06 -3.76 -14.86
N SER A 197 -20.64 -4.56 -13.87
CA SER A 197 -21.42 -5.68 -13.37
C SER A 197 -21.46 -5.72 -11.84
N LYS A 198 -22.46 -6.40 -11.28
CA LYS A 198 -22.51 -6.63 -9.83
C LYS A 198 -21.37 -7.52 -9.39
N PRO A 199 -20.76 -7.22 -8.23
CA PRO A 199 -19.80 -8.12 -7.59
C PRO A 199 -20.38 -9.52 -7.36
N LEU A 200 -19.52 -10.51 -7.42
CA LEU A 200 -19.84 -11.89 -7.09
C LEU A 200 -19.97 -12.02 -5.57
N ALA A 201 -21.11 -12.46 -5.11
CA ALA A 201 -21.42 -12.65 -3.70
C ALA A 201 -21.95 -14.06 -3.42
N ASN A 202 -22.16 -14.40 -2.15
CA ASN A 202 -22.68 -15.70 -1.70
C ASN A 202 -21.82 -16.89 -2.15
N ILE A 203 -20.50 -16.74 -2.10
CA ILE A 203 -19.55 -17.81 -2.35
C ILE A 203 -18.65 -18.02 -1.11
N THR A 204 -18.13 -19.20 -0.95
CA THR A 204 -17.17 -19.50 0.12
C THR A 204 -15.77 -19.01 -0.27
N ARG A 205 -14.92 -18.76 0.74
CA ARG A 205 -13.50 -18.40 0.52
C ARG A 205 -12.76 -19.47 -0.29
N ALA A 206 -12.99 -20.76 0.02
CA ALA A 206 -12.41 -21.88 -0.74
C ALA A 206 -12.79 -21.86 -2.21
N THR A 207 -14.08 -21.58 -2.53
CA THR A 207 -14.56 -21.47 -3.89
C THR A 207 -13.91 -20.28 -4.62
N ALA A 208 -13.85 -19.11 -3.99
CA ALA A 208 -13.21 -17.93 -4.55
C ALA A 208 -11.72 -18.19 -4.85
N ARG A 209 -10.99 -18.82 -3.91
CA ARG A 209 -9.57 -19.20 -4.07
C ARG A 209 -9.37 -20.15 -5.24
N THR A 210 -10.17 -21.22 -5.31
CA THR A 210 -10.07 -22.22 -6.37
C THR A 210 -10.30 -21.61 -7.74
N ASN A 211 -11.37 -20.83 -7.88
CA ASN A 211 -11.71 -20.24 -9.16
C ASN A 211 -10.75 -19.14 -9.59
N SER A 212 -10.19 -18.38 -8.65
CA SER A 212 -9.10 -17.44 -8.96
C SER A 212 -7.88 -18.16 -9.51
N LYS A 213 -7.46 -19.27 -8.87
CA LYS A 213 -6.34 -20.10 -9.35
C LYS A 213 -6.59 -20.74 -10.72
N ASN A 214 -7.84 -21.08 -11.04
CA ASN A 214 -8.21 -21.64 -12.34
C ASN A 214 -8.01 -20.67 -13.51
N LYS A 215 -7.89 -19.36 -13.26
CA LYS A 215 -7.54 -18.37 -14.30
C LYS A 215 -6.09 -18.50 -14.75
N GLY A 216 -5.21 -19.07 -13.92
CA GLY A 216 -3.79 -19.28 -14.24
C GLY A 216 -2.91 -19.30 -12.99
N SER A 217 -1.70 -19.84 -13.11
CA SER A 217 -0.80 -20.06 -11.97
C SER A 217 -0.34 -18.78 -11.23
N LYS A 218 -0.50 -17.62 -11.87
CA LYS A 218 -0.16 -16.31 -11.27
C LYS A 218 -1.36 -15.59 -10.67
N TRP A 219 -2.55 -16.20 -10.75
CA TRP A 219 -3.77 -15.64 -10.17
C TRP A 219 -4.03 -16.19 -8.79
N GLY A 220 -4.65 -15.38 -7.96
CA GLY A 220 -5.07 -15.75 -6.62
C GLY A 220 -6.20 -14.85 -6.14
N GLN A 221 -6.76 -15.22 -5.02
CA GLN A 221 -7.64 -14.36 -4.27
C GLN A 221 -6.82 -13.24 -3.60
N TYR A 222 -7.45 -12.10 -3.31
CA TYR A 222 -6.81 -10.99 -2.58
C TYR A 222 -6.27 -11.50 -1.25
N ASP A 223 -5.00 -11.21 -0.97
CA ASP A 223 -4.34 -11.73 0.23
C ASP A 223 -4.13 -10.64 1.29
N PHE A 224 -4.03 -11.07 2.53
CA PHE A 224 -3.90 -10.19 3.69
C PHE A 224 -2.62 -9.34 3.64
N ALA A 225 -1.54 -9.86 3.07
CA ALA A 225 -0.32 -9.09 2.91
C ALA A 225 -0.52 -7.92 1.94
N SER A 226 -1.23 -8.13 0.83
CA SER A 226 -1.55 -7.07 -0.13
C SER A 226 -2.54 -6.05 0.45
N TRP A 227 -3.52 -6.51 1.23
CA TRP A 227 -4.43 -5.63 1.97
C TRP A 227 -3.66 -4.74 2.96
N CYS A 228 -2.79 -5.33 3.80
CA CYS A 228 -1.93 -4.58 4.73
C CYS A 228 -1.00 -3.60 4.00
N ALA A 229 -0.50 -3.97 2.81
CA ALA A 229 0.35 -3.10 2.00
C ALA A 229 -0.39 -1.83 1.56
N VAL A 230 -1.59 -1.97 1.02
CA VAL A 230 -2.43 -0.83 0.59
C VAL A 230 -2.81 0.03 1.78
N TRP A 231 -3.17 -0.59 2.89
CA TRP A 231 -3.55 0.10 4.10
C TRP A 231 -2.39 0.93 4.69
N LEU A 232 -1.16 0.40 4.74
CA LEU A 232 0.01 1.13 5.21
C LEU A 232 0.35 2.32 4.31
N LEU A 233 0.20 2.15 2.99
CA LEU A 233 0.35 3.25 2.02
C LEU A 233 -0.66 4.36 2.28
N TYR A 234 -1.94 4.00 2.47
CA TYR A 234 -2.99 4.94 2.83
C TYR A 234 -2.64 5.70 4.12
N LEU A 235 -2.26 4.97 5.17
CA LEU A 235 -1.99 5.56 6.47
C LEU A 235 -0.85 6.58 6.44
N VAL A 236 0.24 6.28 5.72
CA VAL A 236 1.36 7.21 5.58
C VAL A 236 1.01 8.38 4.65
N GLU A 237 0.16 8.17 3.64
CA GLU A 237 -0.27 9.24 2.74
C GLU A 237 -1.23 10.22 3.41
N PHE A 238 -2.24 9.74 4.13
CA PHE A 238 -3.31 10.59 4.68
C PHE A 238 -3.14 10.96 6.14
N ALA A 239 -2.30 10.27 6.88
CA ALA A 239 -2.07 10.50 8.31
C ALA A 239 -3.37 10.50 9.14
N ASP A 240 -4.35 9.69 8.78
CA ASP A 240 -5.62 9.55 9.50
C ASP A 240 -6.16 8.12 9.35
N TRP A 241 -6.66 7.55 10.45
CA TRP A 241 -7.31 6.24 10.44
C TRP A 241 -8.67 6.27 9.77
N ASN A 242 -9.35 7.43 9.77
CA ASN A 242 -10.71 7.58 9.27
C ASN A 242 -10.76 7.79 7.75
N SER A 243 -10.53 6.72 7.00
CA SER A 243 -10.60 6.75 5.53
C SER A 243 -11.97 7.20 5.01
N GLN A 244 -13.04 6.90 5.74
CA GLN A 244 -14.40 7.28 5.37
C GLN A 244 -14.63 8.78 5.44
N SER A 245 -14.11 9.47 6.46
CA SER A 245 -14.20 10.92 6.54
C SER A 245 -13.23 11.64 5.60
N VAL A 246 -12.06 11.05 5.37
CA VAL A 246 -10.99 11.63 4.54
C VAL A 246 -11.29 11.48 3.05
N ILE A 247 -11.68 10.30 2.60
CA ILE A 247 -11.93 10.00 1.18
C ILE A 247 -13.42 9.98 0.88
N GLY A 248 -14.21 9.28 1.68
CA GLY A 248 -15.66 9.15 1.54
C GLY A 248 -16.19 7.88 2.18
N ILE A 249 -17.44 7.91 2.63
CA ILE A 249 -18.04 6.80 3.38
C ILE A 249 -18.14 5.48 2.59
N GLY A 250 -17.96 5.53 1.27
CA GLY A 250 -18.16 4.36 0.43
C GLY A 250 -19.66 4.01 0.25
N ILE A 251 -19.93 2.84 -0.30
CA ILE A 251 -21.28 2.29 -0.42
C ILE A 251 -21.56 1.49 0.86
N CYS A 252 -21.74 2.21 1.98
CA CYS A 252 -22.06 1.65 3.28
C CYS A 252 -23.54 1.88 3.61
N GLY A 253 -24.12 0.99 4.42
CA GLY A 253 -25.53 1.10 4.84
C GLY A 253 -26.57 0.81 3.75
N SER A 254 -26.18 0.37 2.58
CA SER A 254 -27.08 -0.08 1.51
C SER A 254 -27.33 -1.59 1.58
N SER A 255 -28.55 -2.01 1.40
CA SER A 255 -28.91 -3.42 1.25
C SER A 255 -28.64 -3.96 -0.18
N SER A 256 -28.24 -3.11 -1.11
CA SER A 256 -28.04 -3.45 -2.52
C SER A 256 -26.59 -3.19 -2.94
N MET A 257 -25.97 -4.19 -3.53
CA MET A 257 -24.66 -4.04 -4.18
C MET A 257 -24.78 -3.10 -5.38
N ALA A 258 -23.85 -2.18 -5.51
CA ALA A 258 -23.65 -1.41 -6.73
C ALA A 258 -22.80 -2.19 -7.75
N ASN A 259 -22.94 -1.86 -9.02
CA ASN A 259 -22.07 -2.37 -10.06
C ASN A 259 -20.64 -1.82 -9.89
N THR A 260 -19.66 -2.60 -10.31
CA THR A 260 -18.28 -2.15 -10.47
C THR A 260 -18.18 -1.03 -11.51
N GLY A 261 -17.17 -0.18 -11.40
CA GLY A 261 -16.98 0.95 -12.30
C GLY A 261 -17.64 2.24 -11.84
N GLY A 262 -18.12 2.28 -10.60
CA GLY A 262 -18.68 3.50 -10.01
C GLY A 262 -17.72 4.67 -9.96
N THR A 263 -16.40 4.40 -9.98
CA THR A 263 -15.35 5.42 -9.99
C THR A 263 -14.70 5.66 -11.36
N ASP A 264 -15.20 5.04 -12.42
CA ASP A 264 -14.55 5.08 -13.74
C ASP A 264 -14.54 6.47 -14.40
N SER A 265 -15.50 7.32 -14.03
CA SER A 265 -15.57 8.70 -14.50
C SER A 265 -14.70 9.68 -13.72
N MET A 266 -14.10 9.25 -12.60
CA MET A 266 -13.25 10.13 -11.81
C MET A 266 -11.94 10.43 -12.54
N ASN A 267 -11.56 11.71 -12.55
CA ASN A 267 -10.32 12.18 -13.17
C ASN A 267 -9.09 11.91 -12.30
N TYR A 268 -9.27 11.86 -10.99
CA TYR A 268 -8.19 11.65 -10.04
C TYR A 268 -8.28 10.26 -9.40
N HIS A 269 -7.16 9.64 -9.19
CA HIS A 269 -7.02 8.24 -8.73
C HIS A 269 -7.47 7.97 -7.29
N THR A 270 -7.81 9.01 -6.51
CA THR A 270 -8.22 8.88 -5.10
C THR A 270 -9.36 9.84 -4.79
N GLY A 271 -10.46 9.33 -4.23
CA GLY A 271 -11.63 10.12 -3.89
C GLY A 271 -12.91 9.31 -3.86
N THR A 272 -14.03 10.00 -3.80
CA THR A 272 -15.38 9.42 -3.90
C THR A 272 -16.09 9.88 -5.18
N ALA A 273 -16.83 8.99 -5.81
CA ALA A 273 -17.70 9.34 -6.94
C ALA A 273 -18.93 10.19 -6.53
N ALA A 274 -19.22 10.25 -5.23
CA ALA A 274 -20.27 11.10 -4.69
C ALA A 274 -19.89 12.59 -4.72
N SER A 275 -20.90 13.46 -4.59
CA SER A 275 -20.72 14.91 -4.52
C SER A 275 -20.21 15.41 -3.17
N SER A 276 -20.25 14.55 -2.13
CA SER A 276 -19.70 14.82 -0.80
C SER A 276 -19.16 13.55 -0.18
N ARG A 277 -18.27 13.69 0.82
CA ARG A 277 -17.69 12.54 1.54
C ARG A 277 -18.70 11.81 2.42
N THR A 278 -19.75 12.48 2.84
CA THR A 278 -20.82 11.94 3.68
C THR A 278 -21.97 11.30 2.88
N THR A 279 -21.95 11.40 1.57
CA THR A 279 -22.93 10.76 0.68
C THR A 279 -22.39 9.40 0.24
N ALA A 280 -23.26 8.36 0.33
CA ALA A 280 -22.92 7.04 -0.15
C ALA A 280 -22.59 7.06 -1.65
N GLY A 281 -21.48 6.47 -2.03
CA GLY A 281 -21.00 6.38 -3.41
C GLY A 281 -19.73 5.56 -3.49
N ALA A 282 -19.40 5.08 -4.68
CA ALA A 282 -18.15 4.35 -4.89
C ALA A 282 -16.95 5.23 -4.52
N VAL A 283 -15.99 4.63 -3.85
CA VAL A 283 -14.73 5.27 -3.48
C VAL A 283 -13.57 4.60 -4.21
N GLN A 284 -12.49 5.33 -4.39
CA GLN A 284 -11.24 4.71 -4.83
C GLN A 284 -10.05 5.28 -4.05
N TYR A 285 -9.09 4.41 -3.78
CA TYR A 285 -7.77 4.77 -3.30
C TYR A 285 -6.72 4.29 -4.30
N ARG A 286 -5.99 5.23 -4.87
CA ARG A 286 -4.92 4.96 -5.83
C ARG A 286 -5.35 3.97 -6.92
N ASN A 287 -6.49 4.28 -7.57
CA ASN A 287 -7.13 3.47 -8.61
C ASN A 287 -7.74 2.13 -8.14
N ILE A 288 -7.63 1.72 -6.89
CA ILE A 288 -8.36 0.55 -6.36
C ILE A 288 -9.77 1.02 -5.99
N GLU A 289 -10.79 0.45 -6.65
CA GLU A 289 -12.19 0.81 -6.41
C GLU A 289 -12.75 0.03 -5.22
N ASN A 290 -13.51 0.72 -4.39
CA ASN A 290 -14.18 0.19 -3.21
C ASN A 290 -13.27 -0.64 -2.29
N PRO A 291 -12.12 -0.09 -1.83
CA PRO A 291 -11.30 -0.77 -0.83
C PRO A 291 -12.01 -0.93 0.52
N TRP A 292 -13.17 -0.30 0.69
CA TRP A 292 -14.19 -0.50 1.71
C TRP A 292 -15.57 -0.20 1.15
N GLY A 293 -16.62 -0.76 1.79
CA GLY A 293 -18.02 -0.65 1.33
C GLY A 293 -18.35 -1.60 0.19
N ASN A 294 -19.56 -1.48 -0.33
CA ASN A 294 -20.16 -2.28 -1.41
C ASN A 294 -20.43 -3.74 -1.02
N ILE A 295 -19.41 -4.55 -0.79
CA ILE A 295 -19.52 -5.95 -0.34
C ILE A 295 -18.43 -6.30 0.67
N TRP A 296 -18.65 -7.33 1.45
CA TRP A 296 -17.60 -7.96 2.24
C TRP A 296 -16.70 -8.80 1.33
N GLU A 297 -15.41 -8.75 1.61
CA GLU A 297 -14.39 -9.41 0.81
C GLU A 297 -13.77 -10.57 1.58
N TRP A 298 -13.69 -11.73 0.93
CA TRP A 298 -12.84 -12.82 1.42
C TRP A 298 -11.37 -12.49 1.19
N ILE A 299 -10.56 -12.64 2.22
CA ILE A 299 -9.11 -12.42 2.17
C ILE A 299 -8.38 -13.72 2.50
N ASP A 300 -7.41 -14.10 1.66
CA ASP A 300 -6.51 -15.22 1.91
C ASP A 300 -5.29 -14.82 2.74
N GLY A 301 -4.56 -15.82 3.24
CA GLY A 301 -3.31 -15.59 3.98
C GLY A 301 -3.51 -15.13 5.42
N VAL A 302 -4.73 -15.19 5.96
CA VAL A 302 -5.02 -14.99 7.37
C VAL A 302 -6.03 -16.01 7.85
N ASN A 303 -5.76 -16.64 8.98
CA ASN A 303 -6.65 -17.58 9.68
C ASN A 303 -6.67 -17.25 11.17
N PHE A 304 -7.76 -17.63 11.82
CA PHE A 304 -7.94 -17.50 13.25
C PHE A 304 -8.11 -18.87 13.87
N SER A 305 -7.46 -19.11 14.99
CA SER A 305 -7.62 -20.33 15.78
C SER A 305 -7.45 -20.00 17.26
N ASP A 306 -8.41 -20.36 18.08
CA ASP A 306 -8.41 -20.14 19.54
C ASP A 306 -8.03 -18.71 19.95
N GLY A 307 -8.60 -17.73 19.27
CA GLY A 307 -8.30 -16.31 19.51
C GLY A 307 -6.93 -15.83 19.02
N THR A 308 -6.16 -16.68 18.36
CA THR A 308 -4.84 -16.38 17.80
C THR A 308 -4.96 -16.10 16.32
N VAL A 309 -4.23 -15.08 15.85
CA VAL A 309 -4.12 -14.73 14.44
C VAL A 309 -2.92 -15.43 13.82
N TYR A 310 -3.14 -16.10 12.72
CA TYR A 310 -2.12 -16.78 11.94
C TYR A 310 -2.08 -16.17 10.54
N VAL A 311 -0.88 -15.82 10.08
CA VAL A 311 -0.68 -15.16 8.77
C VAL A 311 0.27 -15.93 7.89
N CYS A 312 0.04 -15.87 6.58
CA CYS A 312 0.86 -16.56 5.59
C CYS A 312 1.05 -15.69 4.36
N THR A 313 2.26 -15.70 3.79
CA THR A 313 2.61 -14.99 2.55
C THR A 313 2.89 -15.92 1.38
N THR A 314 2.72 -17.24 1.59
CA THR A 314 2.96 -18.28 0.59
C THR A 314 1.64 -18.80 0.03
N PRO A 315 1.23 -18.41 -1.20
CA PRO A 315 -0.09 -18.75 -1.75
C PRO A 315 -0.39 -20.26 -1.85
N ALA A 316 0.65 -21.09 -1.93
CA ALA A 316 0.48 -22.55 -1.95
C ALA A 316 -0.07 -23.10 -0.62
N ASN A 317 0.13 -22.40 0.48
CA ASN A 317 -0.32 -22.80 1.82
C ASN A 317 -1.69 -22.22 2.20
N TYR A 318 -2.28 -21.34 1.35
CA TYR A 318 -3.57 -20.73 1.69
C TYR A 318 -4.68 -21.78 1.78
N ALA A 319 -5.32 -21.82 2.93
CA ALA A 319 -6.39 -22.75 3.26
C ALA A 319 -7.36 -22.11 4.29
N ASP A 320 -8.52 -22.74 4.50
CA ASP A 320 -9.56 -22.18 5.37
C ASP A 320 -9.41 -22.60 6.83
N ASP A 321 -9.08 -23.87 7.07
CA ASP A 321 -9.23 -24.52 8.39
C ASP A 321 -7.92 -25.04 8.96
N THR A 322 -6.77 -24.44 8.59
CA THR A 322 -5.47 -24.88 9.10
C THR A 322 -4.55 -23.72 9.41
N THR A 323 -3.69 -23.94 10.38
CA THR A 323 -2.56 -23.04 10.69
C THR A 323 -1.22 -23.57 10.15
N THR A 324 -1.24 -24.72 9.48
CA THR A 324 -0.03 -25.34 8.90
C THR A 324 0.56 -24.44 7.82
N GLY A 325 1.84 -24.08 7.97
CA GLY A 325 2.52 -23.15 7.06
C GLY A 325 2.17 -21.67 7.29
N TYR A 326 1.47 -21.38 8.38
CA TYR A 326 1.19 -20.00 8.82
C TYR A 326 2.08 -19.61 10.01
N THR A 327 2.33 -18.34 10.17
CA THR A 327 3.08 -17.74 11.29
C THR A 327 2.09 -17.19 12.31
N ASN A 328 2.28 -17.52 13.59
CA ASN A 328 1.53 -16.89 14.67
C ASN A 328 1.86 -15.42 14.77
N ALA A 329 0.87 -14.56 14.59
CA ALA A 329 0.99 -13.10 14.60
C ALA A 329 0.49 -12.47 15.91
N GLY A 330 -0.05 -13.27 16.84
CA GLY A 330 -0.52 -12.79 18.14
C GLY A 330 -2.01 -13.01 18.36
N THR A 331 -2.53 -12.41 19.41
CA THR A 331 -3.92 -12.60 19.87
C THR A 331 -4.84 -11.54 19.27
N LYS A 332 -6.01 -11.92 18.74
CA LYS A 332 -7.06 -11.01 18.32
C LYS A 332 -7.87 -10.49 19.52
N MET A 333 -8.64 -9.43 19.29
CA MET A 333 -9.68 -8.98 20.22
C MET A 333 -10.64 -10.13 20.57
N GLN A 334 -11.29 -10.05 21.75
CA GLN A 334 -12.16 -11.08 22.31
C GLN A 334 -13.63 -10.62 22.43
N SER A 335 -14.02 -9.53 21.79
CA SER A 335 -15.40 -9.00 21.78
C SER A 335 -15.60 -8.11 20.55
N ASP A 336 -16.87 -7.94 20.16
CA ASP A 336 -17.28 -6.97 19.15
C ASP A 336 -17.04 -5.54 19.63
N GLY A 337 -16.75 -4.65 18.70
CA GLY A 337 -16.67 -3.24 19.04
C GLY A 337 -15.85 -2.41 18.05
N TRP A 338 -15.87 -1.11 18.28
CA TRP A 338 -15.00 -0.17 17.58
C TRP A 338 -13.55 -0.44 17.96
N ILE A 339 -12.67 -0.52 16.97
CA ILE A 339 -11.26 -0.86 17.18
C ILE A 339 -10.57 0.26 17.96
N LYS A 340 -9.87 -0.12 19.03
CA LYS A 340 -9.06 0.77 19.83
C LYS A 340 -7.57 0.57 19.61
N ALA A 341 -7.15 -0.67 19.40
CA ALA A 341 -5.74 -1.00 19.19
C ALA A 341 -5.57 -2.08 18.13
N ILE A 342 -4.45 -2.03 17.44
CA ILE A 342 -3.99 -3.04 16.50
C ILE A 342 -2.73 -3.73 17.01
N GLY A 343 -2.65 -5.02 16.76
CA GLY A 343 -1.47 -5.85 17.04
C GLY A 343 -0.39 -5.68 15.99
N ILE A 344 0.85 -5.78 16.48
CA ILE A 344 2.05 -5.94 15.66
C ILE A 344 2.88 -7.03 16.28
N SER A 345 3.24 -8.03 15.50
CA SER A 345 4.10 -9.13 15.93
C SER A 345 5.49 -8.98 15.33
N SER A 346 6.53 -9.27 16.10
CA SER A 346 7.90 -9.34 15.58
C SER A 346 8.08 -10.45 14.54
N ALA A 347 7.25 -11.50 14.62
CA ALA A 347 7.26 -12.61 13.67
C ALA A 347 6.58 -12.25 12.32
N ALA A 348 5.66 -11.28 12.33
CA ALA A 348 4.96 -10.80 11.15
C ALA A 348 4.71 -9.28 11.25
N PRO A 349 5.75 -8.44 11.21
CA PRO A 349 5.63 -7.01 11.50
C PRO A 349 4.82 -6.23 10.46
N TRP A 350 4.50 -6.85 9.33
CA TRP A 350 3.67 -6.29 8.26
C TRP A 350 2.16 -6.50 8.48
N ALA A 351 1.78 -7.40 9.39
CA ALA A 351 0.40 -7.81 9.63
C ALA A 351 -0.26 -6.90 10.67
N PHE A 352 -1.42 -6.35 10.34
CA PHE A 352 -2.19 -5.47 11.21
C PHE A 352 -3.57 -6.07 11.44
N PHE A 353 -3.94 -6.28 12.71
CA PHE A 353 -5.25 -6.83 13.06
C PHE A 353 -5.72 -6.26 14.40
N PRO A 354 -7.04 -6.20 14.63
CA PRO A 354 -7.61 -5.71 15.88
C PRO A 354 -7.23 -6.59 17.08
N ILE A 355 -6.76 -5.94 18.16
CA ILE A 355 -6.44 -6.63 19.42
C ILE A 355 -7.22 -6.09 20.61
N GLU A 356 -7.77 -4.88 20.53
CA GLU A 356 -8.57 -4.26 21.56
C GLU A 356 -9.71 -3.46 20.93
N VAL A 357 -10.89 -3.54 21.52
CA VAL A 357 -12.06 -2.72 21.20
C VAL A 357 -12.36 -1.74 22.34
N GLY A 358 -13.17 -0.72 22.10
CA GLY A 358 -13.50 0.33 23.06
C GLY A 358 -13.25 1.73 22.52
N GLY A 359 -13.08 1.85 21.21
CA GLY A 359 -13.10 3.11 20.47
C GLY A 359 -14.53 3.59 20.19
N SER A 360 -14.67 4.42 19.17
CA SER A 360 -15.93 4.88 18.61
C SER A 360 -15.75 5.18 17.12
N GLU A 361 -16.81 5.56 16.44
CA GLU A 361 -16.74 5.98 15.02
C GLU A 361 -15.90 7.26 14.76
N THR A 362 -15.43 7.93 15.81
CA THR A 362 -14.65 9.17 15.73
C THR A 362 -13.35 9.14 16.51
N THR A 363 -13.05 8.05 17.21
CA THR A 363 -11.84 7.92 18.04
C THR A 363 -11.04 6.67 17.73
N TYR A 364 -9.73 6.75 17.89
CA TYR A 364 -8.77 5.68 17.59
C TYR A 364 -8.87 5.23 16.12
N ILE A 365 -9.36 4.01 15.87
CA ILE A 365 -9.55 3.44 14.55
C ILE A 365 -11.05 3.30 14.32
N PRO A 366 -11.67 4.12 13.44
CA PRO A 366 -13.12 4.20 13.30
C PRO A 366 -13.66 3.06 12.39
N ASP A 367 -13.27 1.86 12.69
CA ASP A 367 -13.76 0.63 12.10
C ASP A 367 -14.33 -0.29 13.18
N TYR A 368 -15.40 -0.98 12.87
CA TYR A 368 -16.03 -1.94 13.75
C TYR A 368 -15.58 -3.35 13.43
N ALA A 369 -15.04 -4.04 14.42
CA ALA A 369 -14.64 -5.41 14.29
C ALA A 369 -15.63 -6.36 14.96
N TYR A 370 -15.95 -7.46 14.30
CA TYR A 370 -16.79 -8.52 14.83
C TYR A 370 -15.94 -9.66 15.36
N TYR A 371 -16.33 -10.16 16.52
CA TYR A 371 -15.73 -11.33 17.14
C TYR A 371 -16.67 -12.51 16.97
N ASP A 372 -16.14 -13.60 16.46
CA ASP A 372 -16.81 -14.90 16.47
C ASP A 372 -15.95 -15.85 17.31
N SER A 373 -16.58 -16.52 18.26
CA SER A 373 -15.90 -17.50 19.12
C SER A 373 -15.58 -18.80 18.39
N GLY A 374 -16.13 -19.00 17.18
CA GLY A 374 -15.90 -20.20 16.34
C GLY A 374 -16.84 -21.33 16.69
#